data_087f3d78ada9454d181c6e9efae5a1e6
#
_entry.id   087f3d78ada9454d181c6e9efae5a1e6
#
_cell.length_a   1.000
_cell.length_b   1.000
_cell.length_c   1.000
_cell.angle_alpha   90.00
_cell.angle_beta   90.00
_cell.angle_gamma   90.00
#
_symmetry.space_group_name_H-M   'P 1'
#
loop_
_entity.id
_entity.type
_entity.pdbx_description
1 polymer ?
#
loop_
_entity_poly.entity_id
_entity_poly.type
_entity_poly.pdbx_seq_one_letter_code
_entity_poly.pdbx_strand_id
1 'polypeptide(L)'
;MPALGRFAVIAAVVAAVPLRFVTTSHLWLDEALSVDIARLPLADIPAALRHDGHPPLYYFLLHVWMSVFGEGDSAVRALSGVCALAALPLAWAAGRRVAGVRGAWWCLAVFALSPFLVRYGTETRMYALVTLLVLAGWLFVRRALERPDPVRLVPIALTSGALLLSHYWAIWFLAATVIVLGWHARRDPAARRVLVAVLAGGVLLLPWLPSMLDQAAHTGTPWAGAVRPTTMVSVSLLDLGGGDFAEATLLGFGLLALFALGVAGRATGEHTVELDVRGVAGLRSEAAVVGLTIAIATAAGYATHTTFASRYVAVIVPLFLLVAAVGGSRLPGRDAPLVALAGVLVLGAVGSGHNVLTDRTQAGVIAEHLRAAARPGDLVVICPDQLGPAIHRVLPADLTELTYPPSPLSPERIDWRDYEKRNAAADPHAFASSVIARATGAHSIWVVSSGSYRTLEGQCEAVLSDLSARYPATVVVAEDGDTYFEHAQLTRFAGTTP
;
A
#
# COMPACT_ATOMS: atom_id res chain seq x y z
N MET A 1 4.96 29.25 -15.52
CA MET A 1 6.12 28.69 -14.81
C MET A 1 7.39 29.13 -15.52
N PRO A 2 8.40 29.69 -14.82
CA PRO A 2 9.68 30.09 -15.41
C PRO A 2 10.44 28.89 -16.02
N ALA A 3 11.42 29.16 -16.92
CA ALA A 3 12.19 28.10 -17.57
C ALA A 3 12.94 27.20 -16.57
N LEU A 4 13.54 27.80 -15.53
CA LEU A 4 14.21 27.07 -14.46
C LEU A 4 13.29 26.06 -13.75
N GLY A 5 12.06 26.47 -13.41
CA GLY A 5 11.10 25.56 -12.78
C GLY A 5 10.68 24.42 -13.69
N ARG A 6 10.52 24.65 -15.00
CA ARG A 6 10.24 23.58 -15.97
C ARG A 6 11.40 22.61 -16.09
N PHE A 7 12.62 23.12 -16.14
CA PHE A 7 13.83 22.27 -16.16
C PHE A 7 13.93 21.40 -14.89
N ALA A 8 13.70 21.98 -13.70
CA ALA A 8 13.71 21.23 -12.45
C ALA A 8 12.66 20.10 -12.43
N VAL A 9 11.45 20.36 -12.96
CA VAL A 9 10.40 19.32 -13.05
C VAL A 9 10.76 18.23 -14.06
N ILE A 10 11.38 18.58 -15.21
CA ILE A 10 11.86 17.57 -16.16
C ILE A 10 12.93 16.69 -15.50
N ALA A 11 13.91 17.29 -14.81
CA ALA A 11 14.93 16.54 -14.08
C ALA A 11 14.31 15.62 -13.02
N ALA A 12 13.31 16.12 -12.28
CA ALA A 12 12.57 15.32 -11.32
C ALA A 12 11.83 14.14 -11.97
N VAL A 13 11.19 14.33 -13.12
CA VAL A 13 10.53 13.24 -13.86
C VAL A 13 11.55 12.22 -14.34
N VAL A 14 12.70 12.65 -14.86
CA VAL A 14 13.78 11.75 -15.29
C VAL A 14 14.32 10.93 -14.10
N ALA A 15 14.55 11.56 -12.96
CA ALA A 15 14.96 10.88 -11.74
C ALA A 15 13.89 9.93 -11.18
N ALA A 16 12.61 10.29 -11.34
CA ALA A 16 11.49 9.51 -10.87
C ALA A 16 11.32 8.16 -11.61
N VAL A 17 11.84 8.02 -12.84
CA VAL A 17 11.75 6.78 -13.60
C VAL A 17 12.48 5.63 -12.89
N PRO A 18 13.80 5.70 -12.65
CA PRO A 18 14.52 4.62 -11.96
C PRO A 18 14.01 4.41 -10.51
N LEU A 19 13.62 5.47 -9.78
CA LEU A 19 13.13 5.36 -8.41
C LEU A 19 11.89 4.47 -8.25
N ARG A 20 11.17 4.15 -9.32
CA ARG A 20 10.01 3.24 -9.30
C ARG A 20 10.34 1.79 -9.55
N PHE A 21 11.61 1.48 -9.82
CA PHE A 21 12.07 0.11 -10.12
C PHE A 21 13.21 -0.35 -9.22
N VAL A 22 13.76 0.56 -8.41
CA VAL A 22 14.91 0.26 -7.54
C VAL A 22 14.47 0.28 -6.10
N THR A 23 14.82 -0.77 -5.36
CA THR A 23 14.76 -0.85 -3.90
C THR A 23 15.77 -1.89 -3.43
N THR A 24 16.38 -1.68 -2.28
CA THR A 24 17.35 -2.60 -1.66
C THR A 24 16.67 -3.76 -0.96
N SER A 25 15.44 -3.56 -0.50
CA SER A 25 14.71 -4.52 0.32
C SER A 25 14.33 -5.80 -0.42
N HIS A 26 14.43 -6.94 0.26
CA HIS A 26 13.70 -8.15 -0.14
C HIS A 26 12.18 -7.95 -0.04
N LEU A 27 11.38 -8.90 -0.59
CA LEU A 27 9.93 -8.87 -0.45
C LEU A 27 9.57 -9.11 1.02
N TRP A 28 8.82 -8.19 1.61
CA TRP A 28 8.23 -8.36 2.94
C TRP A 28 6.90 -9.13 2.85
N LEU A 29 6.31 -9.49 4.00
CA LEU A 29 5.11 -10.30 4.12
C LEU A 29 4.06 -10.09 3.01
N ASP A 30 3.53 -8.86 2.89
CA ASP A 30 2.44 -8.57 1.95
C ASP A 30 2.85 -8.80 0.48
N GLU A 31 4.12 -8.53 0.13
CA GLU A 31 4.63 -8.71 -1.22
C GLU A 31 4.85 -10.19 -1.53
N ALA A 32 5.53 -10.92 -0.63
CA ALA A 32 5.79 -12.35 -0.76
C ALA A 32 4.48 -13.13 -0.88
N LEU A 33 3.52 -12.88 0.02
CA LEU A 33 2.18 -13.46 -0.01
C LEU A 33 1.44 -13.16 -1.33
N SER A 34 1.57 -11.95 -1.88
CA SER A 34 0.97 -11.60 -3.17
C SER A 34 1.55 -12.42 -4.32
N VAL A 35 2.87 -12.66 -4.31
CA VAL A 35 3.56 -13.49 -5.31
C VAL A 35 3.13 -14.94 -5.18
N ASP A 36 3.08 -15.48 -3.96
CA ASP A 36 2.75 -16.89 -3.71
C ASP A 36 1.28 -17.21 -4.07
N ILE A 37 0.37 -16.27 -3.86
CA ILE A 37 -1.01 -16.39 -4.35
C ILE A 37 -1.05 -16.28 -5.88
N ALA A 38 -0.34 -15.31 -6.47
CA ALA A 38 -0.35 -15.11 -7.93
C ALA A 38 0.36 -16.23 -8.69
N ARG A 39 1.25 -16.99 -8.06
CA ARG A 39 1.92 -18.19 -8.65
C ARG A 39 0.97 -19.36 -8.86
N LEU A 40 -0.14 -19.42 -8.14
CA LEU A 40 -1.12 -20.50 -8.27
C LEU A 40 -1.75 -20.53 -9.67
N PRO A 41 -2.27 -21.68 -10.13
CA PRO A 41 -3.11 -21.74 -11.32
C PRO A 41 -4.25 -20.71 -11.24
N LEU A 42 -4.60 -20.07 -12.35
CA LEU A 42 -5.65 -19.02 -12.39
C LEU A 42 -6.96 -19.43 -11.71
N ALA A 43 -7.34 -20.71 -11.81
CA ALA A 43 -8.57 -21.23 -11.20
C ALA A 43 -8.51 -21.28 -9.67
N ASP A 44 -7.30 -21.38 -9.08
CA ASP A 44 -7.10 -21.56 -7.65
C ASP A 44 -6.88 -20.20 -6.92
N ILE A 45 -6.51 -19.14 -7.64
CA ILE A 45 -6.33 -17.81 -7.08
C ILE A 45 -7.57 -17.32 -6.30
N PRO A 46 -8.81 -17.44 -6.81
CA PRO A 46 -10.01 -17.03 -6.06
C PRO A 46 -10.19 -17.76 -4.73
N ALA A 47 -9.87 -19.07 -4.68
CA ALA A 47 -9.94 -19.85 -3.45
C ALA A 47 -8.88 -19.41 -2.44
N ALA A 48 -7.62 -19.18 -2.88
CA ALA A 48 -6.56 -18.67 -2.04
C ALA A 48 -6.89 -17.29 -1.46
N LEU A 49 -7.46 -16.39 -2.28
CA LEU A 49 -7.84 -15.06 -1.84
C LEU A 49 -8.93 -15.03 -0.77
N ARG A 50 -9.78 -16.06 -0.67
CA ARG A 50 -10.74 -16.18 0.46
C ARG A 50 -10.03 -16.32 1.81
N HIS A 51 -8.80 -16.81 1.80
CA HIS A 51 -7.94 -16.89 3.00
C HIS A 51 -7.10 -15.64 3.23
N ASP A 52 -6.92 -14.77 2.21
CA ASP A 52 -6.08 -13.57 2.28
C ASP A 52 -6.87 -12.28 2.57
N GLY A 53 -8.10 -12.15 2.10
CA GLY A 53 -8.93 -10.98 2.38
C GLY A 53 -8.83 -9.84 1.36
N HIS A 54 -8.33 -10.08 0.14
CA HIS A 54 -8.19 -9.07 -0.91
C HIS A 54 -9.02 -9.38 -2.18
N PRO A 55 -9.38 -8.34 -2.98
CA PRO A 55 -10.02 -8.52 -4.30
C PRO A 55 -9.06 -9.09 -5.35
N PRO A 56 -9.56 -9.72 -6.44
CA PRO A 56 -8.77 -10.58 -7.31
C PRO A 56 -7.98 -9.89 -8.42
N LEU A 57 -8.33 -8.67 -8.86
CA LEU A 57 -7.82 -8.11 -10.12
C LEU A 57 -6.30 -7.97 -10.15
N TYR A 58 -5.70 -7.48 -9.06
CA TYR A 58 -4.25 -7.30 -9.00
C TYR A 58 -3.50 -8.64 -9.11
N TYR A 59 -4.01 -9.69 -8.45
CA TYR A 59 -3.39 -11.01 -8.45
C TYR A 59 -3.47 -11.69 -9.83
N PHE A 60 -4.57 -11.51 -10.57
CA PHE A 60 -4.66 -11.98 -11.96
C PHE A 60 -3.69 -11.21 -12.88
N LEU A 61 -3.55 -9.90 -12.70
CA LEU A 61 -2.58 -9.11 -13.45
C LEU A 61 -1.15 -9.53 -13.12
N LEU A 62 -0.86 -9.77 -11.84
CA LEU A 62 0.45 -10.21 -11.39
C LEU A 62 0.78 -11.62 -11.91
N HIS A 63 -0.18 -12.55 -11.93
CA HIS A 63 -0.02 -13.89 -12.51
C HIS A 63 0.40 -13.81 -13.99
N VAL A 64 -0.34 -13.02 -14.78
CA VAL A 64 -0.01 -12.81 -16.21
C VAL A 64 1.34 -12.11 -16.36
N TRP A 65 1.63 -11.13 -15.52
CA TRP A 65 2.93 -10.45 -15.52
C TRP A 65 4.09 -11.39 -15.23
N MET A 66 3.97 -12.23 -14.20
CA MET A 66 4.97 -13.21 -13.80
C MET A 66 5.21 -14.26 -14.88
N SER A 67 4.18 -14.68 -15.60
CA SER A 67 4.32 -15.64 -16.71
C SER A 67 5.17 -15.11 -17.88
N VAL A 68 5.31 -13.77 -18.00
CA VAL A 68 6.09 -13.11 -19.06
C VAL A 68 7.45 -12.66 -18.58
N PHE A 69 7.54 -12.08 -17.37
CA PHE A 69 8.73 -11.41 -16.85
C PHE A 69 9.45 -12.17 -15.72
N GLY A 70 8.87 -13.29 -15.27
CA GLY A 70 9.41 -14.11 -14.19
C GLY A 70 9.02 -13.61 -12.79
N GLU A 71 9.54 -14.32 -11.77
CA GLU A 71 9.14 -14.21 -10.36
C GLU A 71 10.18 -13.51 -9.46
N GLY A 72 11.29 -13.02 -10.02
CA GLY A 72 12.32 -12.31 -9.26
C GLY A 72 11.78 -11.02 -8.64
N ASP A 73 12.32 -10.59 -7.50
CA ASP A 73 11.83 -9.46 -6.71
C ASP A 73 11.66 -8.18 -7.55
N SER A 74 12.64 -7.85 -8.39
CA SER A 74 12.56 -6.69 -9.29
C SER A 74 11.49 -6.86 -10.37
N ALA A 75 11.32 -8.09 -10.90
CA ALA A 75 10.34 -8.37 -11.95
C ALA A 75 8.90 -8.22 -11.43
N VAL A 76 8.58 -8.77 -10.26
CA VAL A 76 7.23 -8.69 -9.70
C VAL A 76 6.86 -7.25 -9.27
N ARG A 77 7.83 -6.47 -8.76
CA ARG A 77 7.64 -5.06 -8.42
C ARG A 77 7.46 -4.17 -9.65
N ALA A 78 8.04 -4.56 -10.80
CA ALA A 78 7.97 -3.77 -12.02
C ALA A 78 6.54 -3.56 -12.54
N LEU A 79 5.58 -4.46 -12.24
CA LEU A 79 4.16 -4.23 -12.53
C LEU A 79 3.65 -2.95 -11.88
N SER A 80 3.94 -2.77 -10.58
CA SER A 80 3.56 -1.56 -9.83
C SER A 80 4.32 -0.34 -10.34
N GLY A 81 5.61 -0.48 -10.68
CA GLY A 81 6.44 0.57 -11.29
C GLY A 81 5.85 1.08 -12.61
N VAL A 82 5.43 0.18 -13.49
CA VAL A 82 4.76 0.53 -14.77
C VAL A 82 3.44 1.26 -14.53
N CYS A 83 2.61 0.79 -13.60
CA CYS A 83 1.38 1.49 -13.22
C CYS A 83 1.67 2.92 -12.69
N ALA A 84 2.68 3.07 -11.84
CA ALA A 84 3.08 4.35 -11.29
C ALA A 84 3.65 5.31 -12.35
N LEU A 85 4.40 4.82 -13.34
CA LEU A 85 4.84 5.62 -14.49
C LEU A 85 3.69 6.01 -15.39
N ALA A 86 2.75 5.10 -15.67
CA ALA A 86 1.56 5.38 -16.49
C ALA A 86 0.65 6.44 -15.86
N ALA A 87 0.72 6.63 -14.53
CA ALA A 87 -0.01 7.69 -13.84
C ALA A 87 0.53 9.10 -14.14
N LEU A 88 1.81 9.27 -14.52
CA LEU A 88 2.41 10.59 -14.76
C LEU A 88 1.77 11.34 -15.96
N PRO A 89 1.61 10.74 -17.15
CA PRO A 89 0.91 11.42 -18.25
C PRO A 89 -0.57 11.71 -17.93
N LEU A 90 -1.23 10.88 -17.11
CA LEU A 90 -2.58 11.15 -16.65
C LEU A 90 -2.62 12.32 -15.67
N ALA A 91 -1.65 12.44 -14.76
CA ALA A 91 -1.51 13.58 -13.86
C ALA A 91 -1.26 14.89 -14.64
N TRP A 92 -0.41 14.84 -15.67
CA TRP A 92 -0.24 15.97 -16.60
C TRP A 92 -1.56 16.37 -17.25
N ALA A 93 -2.29 15.41 -17.82
CA ALA A 93 -3.56 15.67 -18.49
C ALA A 93 -4.60 16.23 -17.50
N ALA A 94 -4.66 15.70 -16.28
CA ALA A 94 -5.53 16.18 -15.22
C ALA A 94 -5.22 17.63 -14.83
N GLY A 95 -3.96 17.94 -14.53
CA GLY A 95 -3.52 19.28 -14.18
C GLY A 95 -3.77 20.29 -15.31
N ARG A 96 -3.49 19.89 -16.58
CA ARG A 96 -3.76 20.72 -17.74
C ARG A 96 -5.24 21.04 -17.92
N ARG A 97 -6.10 20.07 -17.60
CA ARG A 97 -7.54 20.23 -17.71
C ARG A 97 -8.11 21.22 -16.70
N VAL A 98 -7.59 21.22 -15.47
CA VAL A 98 -8.13 22.03 -14.36
C VAL A 98 -7.49 23.41 -14.29
N ALA A 99 -6.18 23.52 -14.47
CA ALA A 99 -5.41 24.75 -14.26
C ALA A 99 -4.44 25.08 -15.41
N GLY A 100 -4.73 24.57 -16.62
CA GLY A 100 -3.93 24.82 -17.82
C GLY A 100 -2.50 24.27 -17.73
N VAL A 101 -1.61 24.80 -18.55
CA VAL A 101 -0.20 24.32 -18.63
C VAL A 101 0.54 24.50 -17.30
N ARG A 102 0.24 25.55 -16.53
CA ARG A 102 0.85 25.78 -15.21
C ARG A 102 0.46 24.67 -14.22
N GLY A 103 -0.82 24.31 -14.19
CA GLY A 103 -1.32 23.18 -13.39
C GLY A 103 -0.71 21.84 -13.81
N ALA A 104 -0.53 21.62 -15.12
CA ALA A 104 0.12 20.40 -15.62
C ALA A 104 1.56 20.22 -15.09
N TRP A 105 2.36 21.29 -15.11
CA TRP A 105 3.72 21.25 -14.54
C TRP A 105 3.73 20.99 -13.05
N TRP A 106 2.80 21.60 -12.29
CA TRP A 106 2.67 21.34 -10.86
C TRP A 106 2.24 19.89 -10.56
N CYS A 107 1.31 19.35 -11.35
CA CYS A 107 0.93 17.94 -11.22
C CYS A 107 2.13 17.01 -11.48
N LEU A 108 2.91 17.25 -12.54
CA LEU A 108 4.13 16.46 -12.76
C LEU A 108 5.10 16.55 -11.58
N ALA A 109 5.35 17.77 -11.05
CA ALA A 109 6.25 17.97 -9.93
C ALA A 109 5.83 17.16 -8.70
N VAL A 110 4.55 17.29 -8.31
CA VAL A 110 4.01 16.64 -7.12
C VAL A 110 3.93 15.11 -7.29
N PHE A 111 3.56 14.61 -8.48
CA PHE A 111 3.43 13.17 -8.73
C PHE A 111 4.78 12.48 -9.00
N ALA A 112 5.74 13.16 -9.63
CA ALA A 112 7.02 12.55 -10.00
C ALA A 112 7.81 12.11 -8.77
N LEU A 113 7.98 12.99 -7.80
CA LEU A 113 8.73 12.76 -6.58
C LEU A 113 7.84 12.64 -5.32
N SER A 114 6.58 12.22 -5.48
CA SER A 114 5.75 11.87 -4.33
C SER A 114 6.31 10.63 -3.64
N PRO A 115 6.76 10.71 -2.37
CA PRO A 115 7.28 9.55 -1.65
C PRO A 115 6.29 8.41 -1.56
N PHE A 116 5.00 8.71 -1.35
CA PHE A 116 3.92 7.74 -1.37
C PHE A 116 3.85 6.97 -2.71
N LEU A 117 3.87 7.69 -3.85
CA LEU A 117 3.77 7.06 -5.16
C LEU A 117 5.05 6.31 -5.55
N VAL A 118 6.21 6.72 -5.06
CA VAL A 118 7.47 5.99 -5.22
C VAL A 118 7.44 4.73 -4.36
N ARG A 119 7.08 4.83 -3.07
CA ARG A 119 6.96 3.69 -2.15
C ARG A 119 6.09 2.58 -2.74
N TYR A 120 4.86 2.92 -3.14
CA TYR A 120 3.90 1.94 -3.67
C TYR A 120 4.11 1.61 -5.15
N GLY A 121 4.97 2.34 -5.86
CA GLY A 121 5.50 1.97 -7.16
C GLY A 121 6.60 0.90 -7.09
N THR A 122 7.30 0.80 -5.95
CA THR A 122 8.33 -0.23 -5.68
C THR A 122 7.81 -1.36 -4.79
N GLU A 123 6.50 -1.57 -4.72
CA GLU A 123 5.88 -2.60 -3.90
C GLU A 123 4.95 -3.49 -4.73
N THR A 124 5.06 -4.81 -4.57
CA THR A 124 4.22 -5.78 -5.29
C THR A 124 2.82 -5.83 -4.67
N ARG A 125 2.12 -4.67 -4.72
CA ARG A 125 0.75 -4.48 -4.20
C ARG A 125 -0.06 -3.59 -5.12
N MET A 126 -1.36 -3.62 -4.98
CA MET A 126 -2.32 -2.96 -5.86
C MET A 126 -2.33 -1.42 -5.82
N TYR A 127 -1.62 -0.75 -4.93
CA TYR A 127 -1.78 0.69 -4.67
C TYR A 127 -1.42 1.58 -5.86
N ALA A 128 -0.38 1.21 -6.62
CA ALA A 128 -0.02 1.93 -7.86
C ALA A 128 -1.09 1.75 -8.95
N LEU A 129 -1.68 0.56 -9.09
CA LEU A 129 -2.81 0.29 -9.97
C LEU A 129 -4.04 1.12 -9.57
N VAL A 130 -4.36 1.18 -8.28
CA VAL A 130 -5.46 2.02 -7.75
C VAL A 130 -5.25 3.49 -8.09
N THR A 131 -4.03 4.02 -7.90
CA THR A 131 -3.66 5.38 -8.30
C THR A 131 -3.91 5.65 -9.78
N LEU A 132 -3.48 4.74 -10.64
CA LEU A 132 -3.69 4.82 -12.10
C LEU A 132 -5.18 4.83 -12.46
N LEU A 133 -5.95 3.90 -11.87
CA LEU A 133 -7.39 3.77 -12.11
C LEU A 133 -8.17 4.99 -11.63
N VAL A 134 -7.84 5.56 -10.47
CA VAL A 134 -8.49 6.79 -9.96
C VAL A 134 -8.25 7.97 -10.91
N LEU A 135 -7.02 8.19 -11.38
CA LEU A 135 -6.72 9.26 -12.34
C LEU A 135 -7.42 9.04 -13.68
N ALA A 136 -7.39 7.82 -14.21
CA ALA A 136 -8.08 7.47 -15.45
C ALA A 136 -9.58 7.67 -15.31
N GLY A 137 -10.19 7.13 -14.25
CA GLY A 137 -11.62 7.27 -13.96
C GLY A 137 -12.03 8.73 -13.81
N TRP A 138 -11.25 9.54 -13.08
CA TRP A 138 -11.49 10.96 -12.95
C TRP A 138 -11.47 11.68 -14.31
N LEU A 139 -10.48 11.39 -15.16
CA LEU A 139 -10.41 11.97 -16.51
C LEU A 139 -11.61 11.55 -17.37
N PHE A 140 -12.05 10.30 -17.28
CA PHE A 140 -13.25 9.83 -18.01
C PHE A 140 -14.51 10.53 -17.50
N VAL A 141 -14.69 10.66 -16.18
CA VAL A 141 -15.81 11.40 -15.58
C VAL A 141 -15.82 12.85 -16.07
N ARG A 142 -14.69 13.55 -16.00
CA ARG A 142 -14.61 14.97 -16.46
C ARG A 142 -14.93 15.13 -17.94
N ARG A 143 -14.54 14.17 -18.81
CA ARG A 143 -14.87 14.18 -20.24
C ARG A 143 -16.34 13.86 -20.49
N ALA A 144 -16.91 12.92 -19.74
CA ALA A 144 -18.30 12.54 -19.90
C ALA A 144 -19.28 13.59 -19.37
N LEU A 145 -18.90 14.38 -18.36
CA LEU A 145 -19.71 15.52 -17.90
C LEU A 145 -19.89 16.59 -19.01
N GLU A 146 -18.94 16.70 -19.96
CA GLU A 146 -19.09 17.61 -21.11
C GLU A 146 -19.97 17.01 -22.19
N ARG A 147 -19.82 15.72 -22.48
CA ARG A 147 -20.59 14.99 -23.50
C ARG A 147 -20.80 13.54 -23.03
N PRO A 148 -21.94 13.21 -22.44
CA PRO A 148 -22.21 11.88 -21.88
C PRO A 148 -22.70 10.88 -22.93
N ASP A 149 -21.84 10.55 -23.91
CA ASP A 149 -22.09 9.50 -24.91
C ASP A 149 -21.60 8.13 -24.42
N PRO A 150 -22.09 7.00 -24.98
CA PRO A 150 -21.71 5.65 -24.54
C PRO A 150 -20.21 5.39 -24.56
N VAL A 151 -19.48 5.92 -25.56
CA VAL A 151 -18.01 5.75 -25.69
C VAL A 151 -17.27 6.32 -24.48
N ARG A 152 -17.82 7.36 -23.83
CA ARG A 152 -17.26 7.99 -22.64
C ARG A 152 -17.78 7.42 -21.35
N LEU A 153 -18.98 6.81 -21.35
CA LEU A 153 -19.60 6.23 -20.15
C LEU A 153 -19.06 4.83 -19.85
N VAL A 154 -18.82 3.99 -20.87
CA VAL A 154 -18.28 2.63 -20.69
C VAL A 154 -16.94 2.62 -19.92
N PRO A 155 -15.92 3.45 -20.25
CA PRO A 155 -14.69 3.49 -19.48
C PRO A 155 -14.88 3.86 -18.01
N ILE A 156 -15.91 4.65 -17.66
CA ILE A 156 -16.24 4.95 -16.25
C ILE A 156 -16.71 3.69 -15.53
N ALA A 157 -17.63 2.94 -16.13
CA ALA A 157 -18.09 1.68 -15.53
C ALA A 157 -16.95 0.67 -15.36
N LEU A 158 -16.11 0.52 -16.38
CA LEU A 158 -14.96 -0.39 -16.33
C LEU A 158 -13.94 0.02 -15.23
N THR A 159 -13.60 1.31 -15.14
CA THR A 159 -12.67 1.78 -14.10
C THR A 159 -13.25 1.69 -12.70
N SER A 160 -14.56 1.95 -12.52
CA SER A 160 -15.24 1.79 -11.24
C SER A 160 -15.24 0.32 -10.79
N GLY A 161 -15.56 -0.61 -11.71
CA GLY A 161 -15.50 -2.04 -11.42
C GLY A 161 -14.07 -2.53 -11.16
N ALA A 162 -13.10 -2.07 -11.94
CA ALA A 162 -11.69 -2.40 -11.73
C ALA A 162 -11.18 -1.91 -10.37
N LEU A 163 -11.59 -0.72 -9.92
CA LEU A 163 -11.28 -0.22 -8.58
C LEU A 163 -11.83 -1.13 -7.48
N LEU A 164 -13.10 -1.55 -7.59
CA LEU A 164 -13.75 -2.46 -6.63
C LEU A 164 -13.06 -3.82 -6.59
N LEU A 165 -12.61 -4.32 -7.74
CA LEU A 165 -11.89 -5.59 -7.86
C LEU A 165 -10.39 -5.47 -7.54
N SER A 166 -9.87 -4.26 -7.28
CA SER A 166 -8.48 -4.04 -6.89
C SER A 166 -8.31 -3.80 -5.40
N HIS A 167 -9.21 -3.05 -4.74
CA HIS A 167 -9.06 -2.67 -3.34
C HIS A 167 -10.40 -2.32 -2.68
N TYR A 168 -10.70 -2.88 -1.51
CA TYR A 168 -11.99 -2.66 -0.84
C TYR A 168 -12.23 -1.20 -0.38
N TRP A 169 -11.19 -0.43 -0.12
CA TRP A 169 -11.35 1.00 0.16
C TRP A 169 -11.94 1.79 -1.03
N ALA A 170 -11.90 1.24 -2.25
CA ALA A 170 -12.60 1.81 -3.39
C ALA A 170 -14.12 1.90 -3.18
N ILE A 171 -14.71 1.07 -2.30
CA ILE A 171 -16.14 1.14 -1.93
C ILE A 171 -16.43 2.51 -1.31
N TRP A 172 -15.61 2.96 -0.37
CA TRP A 172 -15.78 4.26 0.30
C TRP A 172 -15.56 5.43 -0.64
N PHE A 173 -14.53 5.32 -1.50
CA PHE A 173 -14.22 6.30 -2.53
C PHE A 173 -15.36 6.43 -3.57
N LEU A 174 -15.88 5.33 -4.06
CA LEU A 174 -17.00 5.34 -5.00
C LEU A 174 -18.31 5.77 -4.34
N ALA A 175 -18.54 5.41 -3.08
CA ALA A 175 -19.68 5.91 -2.31
C ALA A 175 -19.63 7.45 -2.18
N ALA A 176 -18.48 8.02 -1.83
CA ALA A 176 -18.28 9.46 -1.81
C ALA A 176 -18.51 10.10 -3.20
N THR A 177 -17.99 9.47 -4.25
CA THR A 177 -18.18 9.91 -5.64
C THR A 177 -19.66 9.89 -6.04
N VAL A 178 -20.39 8.83 -5.68
CA VAL A 178 -21.84 8.68 -5.91
C VAL A 178 -22.63 9.79 -5.18
N ILE A 179 -22.28 10.10 -3.94
CA ILE A 179 -22.92 11.18 -3.17
C ILE A 179 -22.73 12.54 -3.87
N VAL A 180 -21.48 12.85 -4.26
CA VAL A 180 -21.15 14.12 -4.93
C VAL A 180 -21.83 14.21 -6.30
N LEU A 181 -21.76 13.15 -7.11
CA LEU A 181 -22.46 13.09 -8.41
C LEU A 181 -23.97 13.13 -8.26
N GLY A 182 -24.54 12.47 -7.25
CA GLY A 182 -25.98 12.50 -6.94
C GLY A 182 -26.48 13.89 -6.58
N TRP A 183 -25.65 14.68 -5.90
CA TRP A 183 -25.95 16.09 -5.65
C TRP A 183 -26.03 16.90 -6.96
N HIS A 184 -25.07 16.71 -7.87
CA HIS A 184 -25.06 17.39 -9.16
C HIS A 184 -26.16 16.88 -10.10
N ALA A 185 -26.47 15.58 -10.09
CA ALA A 185 -27.48 14.92 -10.90
C ALA A 185 -28.90 15.47 -10.73
N ARG A 186 -29.17 16.17 -9.62
CA ARG A 186 -30.45 16.85 -9.37
C ARG A 186 -30.72 17.96 -10.40
N ARG A 187 -29.65 18.57 -10.95
CA ARG A 187 -29.74 19.73 -11.86
C ARG A 187 -29.08 19.52 -13.21
N ASP A 188 -28.21 18.48 -13.33
CA ASP A 188 -27.42 18.21 -14.52
C ASP A 188 -27.69 16.78 -15.04
N PRO A 189 -28.33 16.63 -16.22
CA PRO A 189 -28.56 15.33 -16.86
C PRO A 189 -27.28 14.60 -17.21
N ALA A 190 -26.16 15.31 -17.50
CA ALA A 190 -24.87 14.68 -17.76
C ALA A 190 -24.34 14.00 -16.49
N ALA A 191 -24.42 14.69 -15.36
CA ALA A 191 -24.05 14.11 -14.05
C ALA A 191 -24.89 12.88 -13.71
N ARG A 192 -26.19 12.85 -14.07
CA ARG A 192 -27.06 11.67 -13.89
C ARG A 192 -26.57 10.47 -14.69
N ARG A 193 -26.20 10.65 -15.96
CA ARG A 193 -25.68 9.57 -16.81
C ARG A 193 -24.33 9.05 -16.30
N VAL A 194 -23.45 9.96 -15.88
CA VAL A 194 -22.16 9.60 -15.24
C VAL A 194 -22.37 8.82 -13.95
N LEU A 195 -23.32 9.26 -13.10
CA LEU A 195 -23.68 8.54 -11.89
C LEU A 195 -24.12 7.09 -12.18
N VAL A 196 -25.01 6.92 -13.18
CA VAL A 196 -25.45 5.59 -13.63
C VAL A 196 -24.25 4.75 -14.11
N ALA A 197 -23.32 5.33 -14.85
CA ALA A 197 -22.11 4.62 -15.31
C ALA A 197 -21.21 4.17 -14.13
N VAL A 198 -21.03 5.03 -13.11
CA VAL A 198 -20.29 4.65 -11.89
C VAL A 198 -20.97 3.48 -11.18
N LEU A 199 -22.28 3.54 -11.00
CA LEU A 199 -23.08 2.47 -10.38
C LEU A 199 -23.04 1.18 -11.20
N ALA A 200 -23.08 1.28 -12.54
CA ALA A 200 -22.99 0.13 -13.44
C ALA A 200 -21.64 -0.62 -13.28
N GLY A 201 -20.56 0.07 -12.88
CA GLY A 201 -19.32 -0.58 -12.53
C GLY A 201 -19.44 -1.57 -11.37
N GLY A 202 -20.38 -1.36 -10.45
CA GLY A 202 -20.69 -2.30 -9.36
C GLY A 202 -21.14 -3.67 -9.83
N VAL A 203 -21.70 -3.79 -11.05
CA VAL A 203 -22.08 -5.07 -11.64
C VAL A 203 -20.88 -6.01 -11.81
N LEU A 204 -19.69 -5.44 -12.08
CA LEU A 204 -18.46 -6.23 -12.21
C LEU A 204 -18.00 -6.87 -10.89
N LEU A 205 -18.46 -6.36 -9.75
CA LEU A 205 -18.19 -6.94 -8.44
C LEU A 205 -19.09 -8.15 -8.14
N LEU A 206 -20.26 -8.28 -8.79
CA LEU A 206 -21.25 -9.30 -8.43
C LEU A 206 -20.70 -10.73 -8.44
N PRO A 207 -19.87 -11.16 -9.41
CA PRO A 207 -19.30 -12.50 -9.37
C PRO A 207 -18.37 -12.73 -8.16
N TRP A 208 -17.75 -11.66 -7.65
CA TRP A 208 -16.84 -11.70 -6.49
C TRP A 208 -17.58 -11.46 -5.16
N LEU A 209 -18.81 -10.97 -5.18
CA LEU A 209 -19.56 -10.59 -3.98
C LEU A 209 -19.68 -11.71 -2.92
N PRO A 210 -19.93 -12.99 -3.28
CA PRO A 210 -19.93 -14.06 -2.29
C PRO A 210 -18.59 -14.21 -1.56
N SER A 211 -17.47 -14.12 -2.29
CA SER A 211 -16.12 -14.17 -1.69
C SER A 211 -15.84 -12.96 -0.80
N MET A 212 -16.26 -11.77 -1.22
CA MET A 212 -16.12 -10.54 -0.42
C MET A 212 -16.89 -10.63 0.90
N LEU A 213 -18.11 -11.18 0.88
CA LEU A 213 -18.93 -11.36 2.09
C LEU A 213 -18.32 -12.42 3.02
N ASP A 214 -17.79 -13.50 2.47
CA ASP A 214 -17.08 -14.53 3.22
C ASP A 214 -15.80 -13.96 3.87
N GLN A 215 -15.01 -13.19 3.13
CA GLN A 215 -13.84 -12.48 3.68
C GLN A 215 -14.22 -11.50 4.78
N ALA A 216 -15.28 -10.71 4.59
CA ALA A 216 -15.75 -9.75 5.61
C ALA A 216 -16.17 -10.44 6.92
N ALA A 217 -16.67 -11.68 6.83
CA ALA A 217 -17.07 -12.46 8.00
C ALA A 217 -15.88 -13.15 8.73
N HIS A 218 -14.81 -13.48 8.01
CA HIS A 218 -13.79 -14.39 8.52
C HIS A 218 -12.36 -13.84 8.52
N THR A 219 -11.98 -12.89 7.63
CA THR A 219 -10.58 -12.45 7.56
C THR A 219 -10.28 -11.22 8.41
N GLY A 220 -11.17 -10.23 8.46
CA GLY A 220 -11.04 -9.06 9.33
C GLY A 220 -9.69 -8.34 9.25
N THR A 221 -9.32 -7.66 10.34
CA THR A 221 -8.00 -7.01 10.53
C THR A 221 -7.48 -7.32 11.94
N PRO A 222 -7.16 -8.59 12.26
CA PRO A 222 -6.85 -9.01 13.63
C PRO A 222 -5.58 -8.37 14.19
N TRP A 223 -4.70 -7.89 13.32
CA TRP A 223 -3.41 -7.26 13.68
C TRP A 223 -3.55 -5.84 14.26
N ALA A 224 -4.71 -5.18 14.19
CA ALA A 224 -4.86 -3.84 14.76
C ALA A 224 -6.31 -3.49 15.09
N GLY A 225 -6.51 -2.59 16.06
CA GLY A 225 -7.82 -2.06 16.46
C GLY A 225 -8.26 -0.83 15.68
N ALA A 226 -9.48 -0.35 15.96
CA ALA A 226 -10.02 0.88 15.37
C ALA A 226 -9.12 2.09 15.70
N VAL A 227 -8.83 2.89 14.69
CA VAL A 227 -7.91 4.03 14.76
C VAL A 227 -8.69 5.34 14.91
N ARG A 228 -8.23 6.24 15.78
CA ARG A 228 -8.83 7.57 15.96
C ARG A 228 -8.75 8.39 14.65
N PRO A 229 -9.76 9.23 14.31
CA PRO A 229 -9.74 10.04 13.09
C PRO A 229 -8.49 10.93 12.97
N THR A 230 -8.03 11.50 14.10
CA THR A 230 -6.81 12.32 14.15
C THR A 230 -5.56 11.52 13.81
N THR A 231 -5.46 10.29 14.31
CA THR A 231 -4.35 9.37 13.99
C THR A 231 -4.40 8.99 12.50
N MET A 232 -5.60 8.69 11.96
CA MET A 232 -5.75 8.40 10.53
C MET A 232 -5.22 9.53 9.64
N VAL A 233 -5.55 10.78 9.97
CA VAL A 233 -5.07 11.95 9.22
C VAL A 233 -3.56 12.11 9.39
N SER A 234 -3.03 12.07 10.62
CA SER A 234 -1.60 12.29 10.87
C SER A 234 -0.72 11.25 10.21
N VAL A 235 -1.02 9.94 10.36
CA VAL A 235 -0.21 8.88 9.73
C VAL A 235 -0.32 8.92 8.21
N SER A 236 -1.46 9.35 7.65
CA SER A 236 -1.60 9.54 6.20
C SER A 236 -0.72 10.69 5.70
N LEU A 237 -0.62 11.79 6.43
CA LEU A 237 0.24 12.93 6.06
C LEU A 237 1.72 12.55 6.16
N LEU A 238 2.12 11.81 7.18
CA LEU A 238 3.48 11.28 7.31
C LEU A 238 3.83 10.35 6.15
N ASP A 239 2.96 9.40 5.80
CA ASP A 239 3.16 8.48 4.69
C ASP A 239 3.21 9.22 3.32
N LEU A 240 2.38 10.25 3.14
CA LEU A 240 2.47 11.14 1.97
C LEU A 240 3.82 11.84 1.86
N GLY A 241 4.44 12.17 2.99
CA GLY A 241 5.77 12.80 3.06
C GLY A 241 6.93 11.81 2.96
N GLY A 242 6.69 10.51 3.17
CA GLY A 242 7.68 9.45 3.04
C GLY A 242 8.02 8.70 4.32
N GLY A 243 7.35 8.98 5.45
CA GLY A 243 7.55 8.27 6.71
C GLY A 243 7.51 9.17 7.94
N ASP A 244 7.98 8.66 9.07
CA ASP A 244 8.00 9.37 10.35
C ASP A 244 9.37 10.00 10.63
N PHE A 245 9.67 11.07 9.89
CA PHE A 245 10.86 11.90 10.09
C PHE A 245 10.57 13.37 9.70
N ALA A 246 11.46 14.28 10.06
CA ALA A 246 11.20 15.73 10.00
C ALA A 246 10.85 16.23 8.58
N GLU A 247 11.61 15.83 7.56
CA GLU A 247 11.41 16.25 6.18
C GLU A 247 10.10 15.71 5.61
N ALA A 248 9.72 14.48 5.97
CA ALA A 248 8.44 13.88 5.60
C ALA A 248 7.27 14.65 6.23
N THR A 249 7.39 14.98 7.51
CA THR A 249 6.41 15.81 8.23
C THR A 249 6.21 17.17 7.53
N LEU A 250 7.33 17.87 7.20
CA LEU A 250 7.28 19.14 6.49
C LEU A 250 6.60 19.01 5.11
N LEU A 251 6.92 17.97 4.35
CA LEU A 251 6.30 17.73 3.05
C LEU A 251 4.80 17.44 3.20
N GLY A 252 4.41 16.57 4.12
CA GLY A 252 3.01 16.20 4.35
C GLY A 252 2.14 17.41 4.68
N PHE A 253 2.59 18.25 5.64
CA PHE A 253 1.89 19.48 5.99
C PHE A 253 1.97 20.54 4.88
N GLY A 254 3.08 20.63 4.15
CA GLY A 254 3.22 21.48 2.97
C GLY A 254 2.22 21.11 1.86
N LEU A 255 2.04 19.82 1.60
CA LEU A 255 1.04 19.32 0.65
C LEU A 255 -0.39 19.61 1.15
N LEU A 256 -0.66 19.50 2.45
CA LEU A 256 -1.95 19.86 3.03
C LEU A 256 -2.23 21.36 2.87
N ALA A 257 -1.24 22.22 3.11
CA ALA A 257 -1.38 23.66 2.89
C ALA A 257 -1.63 23.99 1.41
N LEU A 258 -0.94 23.34 0.50
CA LEU A 258 -1.21 23.47 -0.94
C LEU A 258 -2.60 22.93 -1.33
N PHE A 259 -3.05 21.84 -0.72
CA PHE A 259 -4.42 21.34 -0.90
C PHE A 259 -5.44 22.38 -0.44
N ALA A 260 -5.28 22.97 0.73
CA ALA A 260 -6.16 24.04 1.23
C ALA A 260 -6.20 25.25 0.29
N LEU A 261 -5.03 25.66 -0.26
CA LEU A 261 -4.96 26.68 -1.30
C LEU A 261 -5.66 26.26 -2.60
N GLY A 262 -5.57 24.98 -2.97
CA GLY A 262 -6.28 24.41 -4.11
C GLY A 262 -7.80 24.42 -3.95
N VAL A 263 -8.30 24.32 -2.73
CA VAL A 263 -9.74 24.38 -2.43
C VAL A 263 -10.24 25.82 -2.31
N ALA A 264 -9.53 26.67 -1.56
CA ALA A 264 -10.02 27.97 -1.13
C ALA A 264 -9.23 29.16 -1.70
N GLY A 265 -8.00 28.96 -2.18
CA GLY A 265 -7.10 30.05 -2.58
C GLY A 265 -7.44 30.65 -3.92
N ARG A 266 -7.41 31.98 -4.01
CA ARG A 266 -7.50 32.76 -5.24
C ARG A 266 -6.44 33.86 -5.22
N ALA A 267 -5.55 33.86 -6.22
CA ALA A 267 -4.61 34.96 -6.39
C ALA A 267 -5.34 36.23 -6.79
N THR A 268 -5.24 37.29 -6.01
CA THR A 268 -5.88 38.58 -6.23
C THR A 268 -4.89 39.70 -6.54
N GLY A 269 -3.58 39.46 -6.41
CA GLY A 269 -2.50 40.39 -6.70
C GLY A 269 -1.15 39.67 -6.86
N GLU A 270 -0.08 40.43 -7.07
CA GLU A 270 1.27 39.87 -7.22
C GLU A 270 1.82 39.23 -5.93
N HIS A 271 1.31 39.63 -4.76
CA HIS A 271 1.77 39.16 -3.44
C HIS A 271 0.63 38.72 -2.53
N THR A 272 -0.62 38.67 -3.02
CA THR A 272 -1.80 38.40 -2.21
C THR A 272 -2.59 37.20 -2.70
N VAL A 273 -2.99 36.35 -1.74
CA VAL A 273 -3.95 35.26 -1.91
C VAL A 273 -5.14 35.52 -1.02
N GLU A 274 -6.32 35.59 -1.60
CA GLU A 274 -7.58 35.62 -0.90
C GLU A 274 -8.07 34.18 -0.65
N LEU A 275 -8.55 33.89 0.55
CA LEU A 275 -9.16 32.61 0.90
C LEU A 275 -10.68 32.73 0.85
N ASP A 276 -11.31 32.11 -0.13
CA ASP A 276 -12.76 31.96 -0.19
C ASP A 276 -13.19 30.67 0.54
N VAL A 277 -13.73 30.82 1.75
CA VAL A 277 -14.22 29.69 2.58
C VAL A 277 -15.34 28.88 1.92
N ARG A 278 -16.03 29.45 0.92
CA ARG A 278 -16.99 28.68 0.10
C ARG A 278 -16.28 27.78 -0.93
N GLY A 279 -14.95 27.90 -1.03
CA GLY A 279 -14.10 27.20 -1.97
C GLY A 279 -14.21 27.77 -3.39
N VAL A 280 -13.18 27.52 -4.19
CA VAL A 280 -13.09 27.95 -5.59
C VAL A 280 -13.83 26.97 -6.50
N ALA A 281 -14.61 27.46 -7.44
CA ALA A 281 -15.28 26.63 -8.41
C ALA A 281 -14.28 25.76 -9.19
N GLY A 282 -14.62 24.49 -9.41
CA GLY A 282 -13.84 23.55 -10.22
C GLY A 282 -13.13 22.44 -9.45
N LEU A 283 -12.86 22.59 -8.14
CA LEU A 283 -12.21 21.56 -7.30
C LEU A 283 -12.98 21.20 -6.02
N ARG A 284 -14.14 21.81 -5.80
CA ARG A 284 -14.99 21.51 -4.64
C ARG A 284 -15.43 20.06 -4.60
N SER A 285 -15.75 19.49 -5.77
CA SER A 285 -16.19 18.10 -5.91
C SER A 285 -15.08 17.12 -5.56
N GLU A 286 -13.85 17.36 -6.02
CA GLU A 286 -12.68 16.54 -5.72
C GLU A 286 -12.34 16.60 -4.23
N ALA A 287 -12.31 17.78 -3.64
CA ALA A 287 -12.08 17.95 -2.21
C ALA A 287 -13.20 17.30 -1.37
N ALA A 288 -14.46 17.41 -1.81
CA ALA A 288 -15.57 16.74 -1.15
C ALA A 288 -15.46 15.22 -1.23
N VAL A 289 -15.06 14.66 -2.38
CA VAL A 289 -14.82 13.22 -2.51
C VAL A 289 -13.72 12.78 -1.56
N VAL A 290 -12.58 13.49 -1.49
CA VAL A 290 -11.48 13.18 -0.55
C VAL A 290 -11.99 13.20 0.91
N GLY A 291 -12.64 14.27 1.34
CA GLY A 291 -13.14 14.42 2.72
C GLY A 291 -14.23 13.41 3.07
N LEU A 292 -15.20 13.19 2.17
CA LEU A 292 -16.27 12.20 2.38
C LEU A 292 -15.73 10.76 2.41
N THR A 293 -14.73 10.42 1.58
CA THR A 293 -14.12 9.09 1.62
C THR A 293 -13.52 8.80 2.99
N ILE A 294 -12.74 9.74 3.54
CA ILE A 294 -12.17 9.62 4.89
C ILE A 294 -13.29 9.51 5.95
N ALA A 295 -14.31 10.37 5.86
CA ALA A 295 -15.41 10.37 6.83
C ALA A 295 -16.20 9.05 6.83
N ILE A 296 -16.55 8.54 5.63
CA ILE A 296 -17.28 7.29 5.47
C ILE A 296 -16.41 6.10 5.93
N ALA A 297 -15.14 6.05 5.52
CA ALA A 297 -14.22 4.99 5.92
C ALA A 297 -13.99 4.98 7.44
N THR A 298 -13.86 6.15 8.07
CA THR A 298 -13.74 6.27 9.53
C THR A 298 -15.02 5.75 10.22
N ALA A 299 -16.19 6.20 9.78
CA ALA A 299 -17.46 5.74 10.35
C ALA A 299 -17.64 4.21 10.20
N ALA A 300 -17.30 3.67 9.03
CA ALA A 300 -17.33 2.24 8.79
C ALA A 300 -16.35 1.48 9.68
N GLY A 301 -15.10 1.96 9.82
CA GLY A 301 -14.09 1.35 10.67
C GLY A 301 -14.52 1.26 12.14
N TYR A 302 -15.16 2.32 12.67
CA TYR A 302 -15.73 2.27 14.01
C TYR A 302 -16.91 1.30 14.13
N ALA A 303 -17.78 1.24 13.11
CA ALA A 303 -18.94 0.35 13.13
C ALA A 303 -18.57 -1.13 13.00
N THR A 304 -17.50 -1.43 12.27
CA THR A 304 -17.06 -2.82 11.99
C THR A 304 -15.84 -3.24 12.81
N HIS A 305 -15.32 -2.37 13.66
CA HIS A 305 -14.09 -2.59 14.44
C HIS A 305 -12.88 -2.97 13.58
N THR A 306 -12.84 -2.48 12.33
CA THR A 306 -11.72 -2.71 11.43
C THR A 306 -10.66 -1.62 11.55
N THR A 307 -9.40 -1.98 11.30
CA THR A 307 -8.28 -1.05 11.40
C THR A 307 -8.08 -0.21 10.14
N PHE A 308 -7.23 0.80 10.30
CA PHE A 308 -6.72 1.64 9.24
C PHE A 308 -5.22 1.45 9.07
N ALA A 309 -4.77 1.33 7.83
CA ALA A 309 -3.37 1.48 7.44
C ALA A 309 -3.24 2.64 6.47
N SER A 310 -2.16 3.44 6.60
CA SER A 310 -1.94 4.64 5.78
C SER A 310 -1.99 4.37 4.27
N ARG A 311 -1.52 3.20 3.85
CA ARG A 311 -1.59 2.73 2.47
C ARG A 311 -3.00 2.66 1.86
N TYR A 312 -4.04 2.56 2.67
CA TYR A 312 -5.44 2.51 2.20
C TYR A 312 -5.91 3.84 1.61
N VAL A 313 -5.27 4.98 1.96
CA VAL A 313 -5.57 6.28 1.34
C VAL A 313 -5.17 6.36 -0.14
N ALA A 314 -4.50 5.35 -0.71
CA ALA A 314 -4.18 5.29 -2.13
C ALA A 314 -5.36 5.64 -3.05
N VAL A 315 -6.60 5.34 -2.62
CA VAL A 315 -7.83 5.68 -3.36
C VAL A 315 -8.11 7.19 -3.45
N ILE A 316 -7.60 7.99 -2.51
CA ILE A 316 -7.81 9.45 -2.47
C ILE A 316 -6.57 10.25 -2.84
N VAL A 317 -5.38 9.65 -2.69
CA VAL A 317 -4.09 10.33 -2.94
C VAL A 317 -4.04 11.01 -4.30
N PRO A 318 -4.50 10.42 -5.42
CA PRO A 318 -4.45 11.08 -6.71
C PRO A 318 -5.26 12.38 -6.76
N LEU A 319 -6.44 12.41 -6.16
CA LEU A 319 -7.26 13.62 -6.11
C LEU A 319 -6.69 14.64 -5.12
N PHE A 320 -6.16 14.19 -3.98
CA PHE A 320 -5.48 15.04 -3.03
C PHE A 320 -4.29 15.75 -3.67
N LEU A 321 -3.40 15.01 -4.34
CA LEU A 321 -2.23 15.55 -5.02
C LEU A 321 -2.61 16.47 -6.20
N LEU A 322 -3.68 16.15 -6.93
CA LEU A 322 -4.21 17.02 -7.99
C LEU A 322 -4.65 18.38 -7.43
N VAL A 323 -5.41 18.37 -6.32
CA VAL A 323 -5.88 19.61 -5.67
C VAL A 323 -4.70 20.40 -5.10
N ALA A 324 -3.73 19.73 -4.45
CA ALA A 324 -2.51 20.36 -3.94
C ALA A 324 -1.68 21.00 -5.08
N ALA A 325 -1.51 20.28 -6.20
CA ALA A 325 -0.81 20.80 -7.37
C ALA A 325 -1.48 22.06 -7.95
N VAL A 326 -2.82 22.07 -7.99
CA VAL A 326 -3.56 23.28 -8.42
C VAL A 326 -3.37 24.41 -7.41
N GLY A 327 -3.32 24.13 -6.09
CA GLY A 327 -2.98 25.12 -5.06
C GLY A 327 -1.60 25.75 -5.31
N GLY A 328 -0.59 24.96 -5.57
CA GLY A 328 0.73 25.44 -5.95
C GLY A 328 0.72 26.30 -7.23
N SER A 329 -0.11 25.92 -8.22
CA SER A 329 -0.28 26.71 -9.45
C SER A 329 -0.95 28.07 -9.24
N ARG A 330 -1.63 28.29 -8.11
CA ARG A 330 -2.33 29.54 -7.75
C ARG A 330 -1.47 30.49 -6.92
N LEU A 331 -0.29 30.07 -6.48
CA LEU A 331 0.62 30.94 -5.75
C LEU A 331 0.96 32.19 -6.59
N PRO A 332 0.89 33.41 -6.03
CA PRO A 332 1.09 34.64 -6.74
C PRO A 332 2.57 34.93 -6.98
N GLY A 333 2.85 35.88 -7.88
CA GLY A 333 4.19 36.34 -8.18
C GLY A 333 5.09 35.32 -8.86
N ARG A 334 6.39 35.51 -8.73
CA ARG A 334 7.43 34.67 -9.32
C ARG A 334 8.11 33.79 -8.29
N ASP A 335 8.42 34.33 -7.12
CA ASP A 335 9.30 33.70 -6.13
C ASP A 335 8.54 32.68 -5.26
N ALA A 336 7.34 33.00 -4.77
CA ALA A 336 6.54 32.09 -3.94
C ALA A 336 6.28 30.73 -4.62
N PRO A 337 5.84 30.68 -5.92
CA PRO A 337 5.70 29.39 -6.60
C PRO A 337 7.04 28.66 -6.83
N LEU A 338 8.16 29.39 -7.00
CA LEU A 338 9.47 28.73 -7.14
C LEU A 338 9.96 28.13 -5.83
N VAL A 339 9.82 28.85 -4.72
CA VAL A 339 10.18 28.36 -3.38
C VAL A 339 9.32 27.14 -3.01
N ALA A 340 8.02 27.22 -3.18
CA ALA A 340 7.12 26.10 -2.92
C ALA A 340 7.43 24.88 -3.81
N LEU A 341 7.72 25.11 -5.10
CA LEU A 341 8.11 24.05 -6.02
C LEU A 341 9.44 23.41 -5.60
N ALA A 342 10.44 24.22 -5.25
CA ALA A 342 11.73 23.73 -4.76
C ALA A 342 11.54 22.89 -3.48
N GLY A 343 10.73 23.36 -2.54
CA GLY A 343 10.38 22.62 -1.32
C GLY A 343 9.75 21.26 -1.63
N VAL A 344 8.73 21.22 -2.51
CA VAL A 344 8.09 19.97 -2.93
C VAL A 344 9.08 19.02 -3.60
N LEU A 345 9.95 19.50 -4.48
CA LEU A 345 10.91 18.66 -5.20
C LEU A 345 12.02 18.15 -4.29
N VAL A 346 12.58 19.00 -3.43
CA VAL A 346 13.68 18.63 -2.51
C VAL A 346 13.17 17.66 -1.44
N LEU A 347 12.11 18.03 -0.72
CA LEU A 347 11.54 17.17 0.32
C LEU A 347 10.98 15.88 -0.27
N GLY A 348 10.37 15.95 -1.46
CA GLY A 348 9.92 14.78 -2.20
C GLY A 348 11.06 13.85 -2.62
N ALA A 349 12.20 14.41 -3.04
CA ALA A 349 13.40 13.62 -3.35
C ALA A 349 13.98 12.93 -2.10
N VAL A 350 14.03 13.65 -0.97
CA VAL A 350 14.48 13.09 0.32
C VAL A 350 13.58 11.93 0.75
N GLY A 351 12.27 12.14 0.81
CA GLY A 351 11.32 11.10 1.21
C GLY A 351 11.28 9.92 0.23
N SER A 352 11.38 10.17 -1.08
CA SER A 352 11.46 9.10 -2.08
C SER A 352 12.76 8.31 -1.97
N GLY A 353 13.89 8.98 -1.75
CA GLY A 353 15.18 8.35 -1.52
C GLY A 353 15.18 7.50 -0.26
N HIS A 354 14.63 8.00 0.83
CA HIS A 354 14.44 7.23 2.07
C HIS A 354 13.66 5.93 1.79
N ASN A 355 12.50 6.01 1.14
CA ASN A 355 11.67 4.84 0.83
C ASN A 355 12.34 3.78 -0.07
N VAL A 356 13.25 4.20 -0.95
CA VAL A 356 13.97 3.30 -1.87
C VAL A 356 15.15 2.63 -1.17
N LEU A 357 15.82 3.35 -0.26
CA LEU A 357 17.05 2.90 0.42
C LEU A 357 16.78 2.18 1.75
N THR A 358 15.56 2.27 2.28
CA THR A 358 15.20 1.60 3.53
C THR A 358 14.71 0.17 3.25
N ASP A 359 15.36 -0.80 3.87
CA ASP A 359 14.93 -2.19 3.84
C ASP A 359 13.64 -2.37 4.65
N ARG A 360 12.70 -3.14 4.11
CA ARG A 360 11.35 -3.34 4.69
C ARG A 360 11.29 -4.54 5.62
N THR A 361 12.18 -5.52 5.40
CA THR A 361 12.20 -6.80 6.13
C THR A 361 13.63 -7.17 6.52
N GLN A 362 13.76 -7.74 7.71
CA GLN A 362 15.02 -8.29 8.21
C GLN A 362 15.31 -9.70 7.66
N ALA A 363 14.42 -10.26 6.83
CA ALA A 363 14.53 -11.59 6.27
C ALA A 363 15.85 -11.82 5.51
N GLY A 364 16.35 -10.81 4.77
CA GLY A 364 17.62 -10.89 4.05
C GLY A 364 18.82 -11.14 4.97
N VAL A 365 18.92 -10.40 6.07
CA VAL A 365 19.99 -10.54 7.08
C VAL A 365 19.92 -11.93 7.74
N ILE A 366 18.71 -12.38 8.10
CA ILE A 366 18.50 -13.70 8.67
C ILE A 366 18.94 -14.80 7.70
N ALA A 367 18.54 -14.68 6.43
CA ALA A 367 18.89 -15.66 5.39
C ALA A 367 20.40 -15.72 5.13
N GLU A 368 21.12 -14.61 5.19
CA GLU A 368 22.59 -14.60 5.07
C GLU A 368 23.28 -15.42 6.17
N HIS A 369 22.83 -15.23 7.42
CA HIS A 369 23.35 -16.00 8.54
C HIS A 369 23.02 -17.49 8.45
N LEU A 370 21.80 -17.84 8.03
CA LEU A 370 21.40 -19.23 7.83
C LEU A 370 22.19 -19.89 6.70
N ARG A 371 22.40 -19.21 5.55
CA ARG A 371 23.26 -19.74 4.47
C ARG A 371 24.70 -19.98 4.90
N ALA A 372 25.22 -19.16 5.81
CA ALA A 372 26.60 -19.28 6.28
C ALA A 372 26.79 -20.38 7.34
N ALA A 373 25.77 -20.68 8.15
CA ALA A 373 25.94 -21.48 9.36
C ALA A 373 25.00 -22.69 9.48
N ALA A 374 23.85 -22.71 8.80
CA ALA A 374 22.94 -23.84 8.83
C ALA A 374 23.47 -25.02 7.97
N ARG A 375 23.10 -26.23 8.36
CA ARG A 375 23.51 -27.47 7.70
C ARG A 375 22.29 -28.24 7.21
N PRO A 376 22.40 -29.08 6.18
CA PRO A 376 21.34 -29.97 5.77
C PRO A 376 20.83 -30.79 6.97
N GLY A 377 19.52 -30.83 7.18
CA GLY A 377 18.88 -31.49 8.33
C GLY A 377 18.66 -30.60 9.56
N ASP A 378 19.17 -29.37 9.58
CA ASP A 378 18.77 -28.37 10.58
C ASP A 378 17.30 -28.00 10.39
N LEU A 379 16.63 -27.65 11.52
CA LEU A 379 15.25 -27.18 11.51
C LEU A 379 15.23 -25.65 11.59
N VAL A 380 14.37 -25.02 10.80
CA VAL A 380 14.03 -23.59 10.90
C VAL A 380 12.61 -23.46 11.39
N VAL A 381 12.45 -22.89 12.58
CA VAL A 381 11.16 -22.60 13.20
C VAL A 381 10.85 -21.13 13.03
N ILE A 382 9.68 -20.80 12.49
CA ILE A 382 9.24 -19.44 12.22
C ILE A 382 8.05 -19.13 13.13
N CYS A 383 8.22 -18.16 14.00
CA CYS A 383 7.21 -17.74 14.99
C CYS A 383 7.15 -16.20 15.11
N PRO A 384 6.05 -15.54 14.70
CA PRO A 384 4.80 -16.13 14.19
C PRO A 384 4.90 -16.56 12.71
N ASP A 385 3.87 -17.28 12.25
CA ASP A 385 3.71 -17.70 10.86
C ASP A 385 3.70 -16.52 9.87
N GLN A 386 3.36 -15.32 10.34
CA GLN A 386 3.40 -14.07 9.55
C GLN A 386 4.80 -13.75 8.99
N LEU A 387 5.87 -14.21 9.61
CA LEU A 387 7.24 -14.08 9.09
C LEU A 387 7.53 -15.10 7.98
N GLY A 388 6.67 -16.14 7.84
CA GLY A 388 6.85 -17.27 6.93
C GLY A 388 7.10 -16.88 5.49
N PRO A 389 6.20 -16.13 4.82
CA PRO A 389 6.32 -15.83 3.40
C PRO A 389 7.62 -15.11 3.02
N ALA A 390 8.02 -14.11 3.80
CA ALA A 390 9.26 -13.36 3.55
C ALA A 390 10.51 -14.22 3.80
N ILE A 391 10.54 -14.99 4.88
CA ILE A 391 11.65 -15.87 5.25
C ILE A 391 11.78 -17.04 4.26
N HIS A 392 10.69 -17.76 3.98
CA HIS A 392 10.66 -18.89 3.03
C HIS A 392 11.25 -18.52 1.67
N ARG A 393 10.92 -17.32 1.17
CA ARG A 393 11.37 -16.86 -0.13
C ARG A 393 12.89 -16.71 -0.25
N VAL A 394 13.58 -16.44 0.84
CA VAL A 394 15.02 -16.17 0.86
C VAL A 394 15.88 -17.31 1.45
N LEU A 395 15.23 -18.33 2.04
CA LEU A 395 15.92 -19.47 2.62
C LEU A 395 16.51 -20.43 1.58
N PRO A 396 17.57 -21.16 1.94
CA PRO A 396 18.01 -22.35 1.19
C PRO A 396 16.94 -23.44 1.16
N ALA A 397 16.75 -24.07 -0.01
CA ALA A 397 15.68 -25.06 -0.22
C ALA A 397 15.88 -26.41 0.50
N ASP A 398 17.04 -26.64 1.11
CA ASP A 398 17.43 -27.88 1.81
C ASP A 398 17.16 -27.85 3.31
N LEU A 399 16.60 -26.78 3.85
CA LEU A 399 16.20 -26.64 5.25
C LEU A 399 14.74 -27.04 5.46
N THR A 400 14.47 -27.67 6.62
CA THR A 400 13.09 -28.05 7.01
C THR A 400 12.46 -26.91 7.79
N GLU A 401 11.38 -26.33 7.24
CA GLU A 401 10.67 -25.21 7.85
C GLU A 401 9.45 -25.67 8.65
N LEU A 402 9.27 -25.10 9.82
CA LEU A 402 8.10 -25.28 10.69
C LEU A 402 7.59 -23.91 11.13
N THR A 403 6.28 -23.69 11.08
CA THR A 403 5.68 -22.40 11.45
C THR A 403 4.77 -22.53 12.65
N TYR A 404 4.73 -21.51 13.48
CA TYR A 404 3.79 -21.39 14.58
C TYR A 404 2.89 -20.14 14.42
N PRO A 405 1.58 -20.28 14.54
CA PRO A 405 0.81 -21.53 14.62
C PRO A 405 0.95 -22.38 13.36
N PRO A 406 0.88 -23.72 13.48
CA PRO A 406 0.99 -24.57 12.30
C PRO A 406 -0.24 -24.41 11.38
N SER A 407 0.02 -24.30 10.08
CA SER A 407 -1.02 -24.20 9.06
C SER A 407 -0.64 -25.02 7.83
N PRO A 408 -1.60 -25.63 7.12
CA PRO A 408 -1.31 -26.33 5.88
C PRO A 408 -0.92 -25.39 4.74
N LEU A 409 -1.09 -24.07 4.92
CA LEU A 409 -0.72 -23.06 3.93
C LEU A 409 0.69 -22.50 4.18
N SER A 410 1.23 -22.66 5.39
CA SER A 410 2.54 -22.17 5.78
C SER A 410 3.67 -23.08 5.26
N PRO A 411 4.88 -22.55 5.05
CA PRO A 411 5.32 -21.17 5.31
C PRO A 411 4.99 -20.16 4.21
N GLU A 412 4.59 -20.59 3.03
CA GLU A 412 4.42 -19.75 1.84
C GLU A 412 3.25 -18.76 1.97
N ARG A 413 2.18 -19.18 2.65
CA ARG A 413 0.94 -18.40 2.78
C ARG A 413 0.39 -18.44 4.19
N ILE A 414 -0.32 -17.37 4.55
CA ILE A 414 -1.01 -17.26 5.83
C ILE A 414 -2.50 -17.49 5.59
N ASP A 415 -3.10 -18.23 6.51
CA ASP A 415 -4.55 -18.34 6.56
C ASP A 415 -5.12 -17.28 7.50
N TRP A 416 -5.63 -16.18 6.94
CA TRP A 416 -6.23 -15.10 7.72
C TRP A 416 -7.66 -15.41 8.20
N ARG A 417 -8.25 -16.53 7.77
CA ARG A 417 -9.61 -16.91 8.21
C ARG A 417 -9.61 -17.24 9.70
N ASP A 418 -10.48 -16.55 10.44
CA ASP A 418 -10.64 -16.72 11.89
C ASP A 418 -9.30 -16.70 12.66
N TYR A 419 -8.34 -15.90 12.16
CA TYR A 419 -6.94 -15.92 12.61
C TYR A 419 -6.79 -15.73 14.12
N GLU A 420 -7.49 -14.74 14.71
CA GLU A 420 -7.46 -14.49 16.16
C GLU A 420 -7.96 -15.69 16.97
N LYS A 421 -9.04 -16.33 16.53
CA LYS A 421 -9.59 -17.51 17.21
C LYS A 421 -8.65 -18.71 17.14
N ARG A 422 -8.02 -18.91 15.97
CA ARG A 422 -7.05 -20.01 15.79
C ARG A 422 -5.80 -19.79 16.63
N ASN A 423 -5.31 -18.57 16.69
CA ASN A 423 -4.15 -18.23 17.50
C ASN A 423 -4.45 -18.40 19.00
N ALA A 424 -5.63 -17.99 19.44
CA ALA A 424 -6.05 -18.20 20.85
C ALA A 424 -6.22 -19.68 21.21
N ALA A 425 -6.47 -20.55 20.25
CA ALA A 425 -6.59 -22.00 20.44
C ALA A 425 -5.27 -22.76 20.25
N ALA A 426 -4.22 -22.09 19.75
CA ALA A 426 -2.92 -22.72 19.52
C ALA A 426 -2.17 -22.93 20.84
N ASP A 427 -1.46 -24.07 20.92
CA ASP A 427 -0.67 -24.45 22.12
C ASP A 427 0.84 -24.35 21.79
N PRO A 428 1.55 -23.33 22.32
CA PRO A 428 2.98 -23.16 22.09
C PRO A 428 3.81 -24.28 22.72
N HIS A 429 3.38 -24.86 23.86
CA HIS A 429 4.10 -25.93 24.54
C HIS A 429 4.00 -27.25 23.77
N ALA A 430 2.82 -27.60 23.29
CA ALA A 430 2.64 -28.75 22.41
C ALA A 430 3.44 -28.61 21.11
N PHE A 431 3.49 -27.40 20.53
CA PHE A 431 4.30 -27.12 19.34
C PHE A 431 5.80 -27.28 19.64
N ALA A 432 6.32 -26.66 20.70
CA ALA A 432 7.73 -26.79 21.10
C ALA A 432 8.12 -28.26 21.32
N SER A 433 7.24 -29.05 22.01
CA SER A 433 7.43 -30.49 22.18
C SER A 433 7.53 -31.23 20.84
N SER A 434 6.72 -30.84 19.84
CA SER A 434 6.76 -31.42 18.48
C SER A 434 8.06 -31.08 17.74
N VAL A 435 8.57 -29.85 17.91
CA VAL A 435 9.86 -29.40 17.36
C VAL A 435 10.99 -30.23 17.96
N ILE A 436 11.02 -30.39 19.32
CA ILE A 436 12.01 -31.20 20.02
C ILE A 436 11.98 -32.63 19.53
N ALA A 437 10.82 -33.24 19.34
CA ALA A 437 10.69 -34.60 18.83
C ALA A 437 11.24 -34.77 17.41
N ARG A 438 11.08 -33.76 16.54
CA ARG A 438 11.60 -33.74 15.17
C ARG A 438 13.10 -33.43 15.10
N ALA A 439 13.64 -32.74 16.10
CA ALA A 439 15.04 -32.38 16.17
C ALA A 439 15.95 -33.59 16.50
N THR A 440 15.39 -34.77 16.71
CA THR A 440 16.16 -36.02 16.91
C THR A 440 16.99 -36.30 15.67
N GLY A 441 18.32 -36.06 15.73
CA GLY A 441 19.25 -36.13 14.60
C GLY A 441 19.54 -34.82 13.89
N ALA A 442 18.86 -33.72 14.20
CA ALA A 442 19.20 -32.40 13.71
C ALA A 442 20.44 -31.84 14.40
N HIS A 443 21.29 -31.11 13.68
CA HIS A 443 22.49 -30.48 14.24
C HIS A 443 22.15 -29.21 15.03
N SER A 444 21.15 -28.44 14.57
CA SER A 444 20.68 -27.21 15.23
C SER A 444 19.19 -26.97 14.94
N ILE A 445 18.54 -26.25 15.86
CA ILE A 445 17.23 -25.64 15.65
C ILE A 445 17.47 -24.14 15.56
N TRP A 446 17.02 -23.54 14.46
CA TRP A 446 17.06 -22.11 14.22
C TRP A 446 15.66 -21.53 14.40
N VAL A 447 15.48 -20.57 15.28
CA VAL A 447 14.17 -19.94 15.52
C VAL A 447 14.22 -18.50 15.03
N VAL A 448 13.39 -18.20 14.03
CA VAL A 448 13.09 -16.83 13.60
C VAL A 448 11.86 -16.39 14.37
N SER A 449 11.98 -15.37 15.21
CA SER A 449 10.88 -14.95 16.09
C SER A 449 10.76 -13.43 16.20
N SER A 450 9.53 -12.95 16.42
CA SER A 450 9.22 -11.59 16.86
C SER A 450 8.07 -11.62 17.85
N GLY A 451 8.22 -10.87 18.95
CA GLY A 451 7.21 -10.76 20.02
C GLY A 451 6.16 -9.67 19.78
N SER A 452 6.31 -8.85 18.72
CA SER A 452 5.48 -7.66 18.50
C SER A 452 4.15 -7.93 17.80
N TYR A 453 3.89 -9.16 17.36
CA TYR A 453 2.69 -9.49 16.58
C TYR A 453 1.47 -9.71 17.48
N ARG A 454 0.44 -8.91 17.24
CA ARG A 454 -0.84 -9.01 17.91
C ARG A 454 -1.50 -10.38 17.66
N THR A 455 -2.29 -10.84 18.62
CA THR A 455 -2.97 -12.14 18.70
C THR A 455 -2.06 -13.33 19.02
N LEU A 456 -0.75 -13.09 19.18
CA LEU A 456 0.26 -14.10 19.50
C LEU A 456 1.17 -13.66 20.67
N GLU A 457 0.72 -12.66 21.43
CA GLU A 457 1.46 -12.09 22.55
C GLU A 457 1.86 -13.18 23.56
N GLY A 458 3.16 -13.31 23.83
CA GLY A 458 3.75 -14.29 24.75
C GLY A 458 3.87 -15.73 24.21
N GLN A 459 3.28 -16.05 23.04
CA GLN A 459 3.30 -17.42 22.53
C GLN A 459 4.64 -17.81 21.90
N CYS A 460 5.26 -16.90 21.12
CA CYS A 460 6.59 -17.15 20.58
C CYS A 460 7.65 -17.20 21.68
N GLU A 461 7.52 -16.39 22.73
CA GLU A 461 8.36 -16.41 23.91
C GLU A 461 8.22 -17.74 24.68
N ALA A 462 7.01 -18.32 24.76
CA ALA A 462 6.78 -19.62 25.36
C ALA A 462 7.49 -20.73 24.56
N VAL A 463 7.41 -20.71 23.21
CA VAL A 463 8.17 -21.64 22.35
C VAL A 463 9.67 -21.51 22.59
N LEU A 464 10.21 -20.29 22.61
CA LEU A 464 11.64 -20.06 22.89
C LEU A 464 12.05 -20.53 24.28
N SER A 465 11.22 -20.31 25.31
CA SER A 465 11.45 -20.75 26.68
C SER A 465 11.56 -22.28 26.79
N ASP A 466 10.62 -23.00 26.16
CA ASP A 466 10.62 -24.48 26.19
C ASP A 466 11.84 -25.07 25.48
N LEU A 467 12.23 -24.47 24.34
CA LEU A 467 13.45 -24.89 23.64
C LEU A 467 14.70 -24.57 24.46
N SER A 468 14.76 -23.41 25.15
CA SER A 468 15.88 -22.99 25.99
C SER A 468 16.04 -23.90 27.23
N ALA A 469 14.97 -24.48 27.71
CA ALA A 469 15.03 -25.46 28.80
C ALA A 469 15.75 -26.77 28.40
N ARG A 470 15.82 -27.05 27.08
CA ARG A 470 16.39 -28.30 26.54
C ARG A 470 17.74 -28.12 25.84
N TYR A 471 17.95 -26.96 25.19
CA TYR A 471 19.10 -26.69 24.34
C TYR A 471 19.76 -25.36 24.71
N PRO A 472 21.10 -25.24 24.63
CA PRO A 472 21.77 -23.94 24.74
C PRO A 472 21.33 -23.01 23.63
N ALA A 473 20.90 -21.80 24.00
CA ALA A 473 20.42 -20.78 23.07
C ALA A 473 21.48 -19.70 22.83
N THR A 474 21.61 -19.26 21.59
CA THR A 474 22.46 -18.11 21.20
C THR A 474 21.69 -17.23 20.23
N VAL A 475 21.51 -15.95 20.55
CA VAL A 475 20.98 -14.95 19.62
C VAL A 475 22.05 -14.65 18.58
N VAL A 476 21.76 -14.92 17.33
CA VAL A 476 22.67 -14.73 16.19
C VAL A 476 22.39 -13.42 15.48
N VAL A 477 21.10 -13.08 15.32
CA VAL A 477 20.63 -11.78 14.79
C VAL A 477 19.65 -11.23 15.81
N ALA A 478 19.91 -10.01 16.28
CA ALA A 478 18.97 -9.30 17.15
C ALA A 478 17.80 -8.73 16.33
N GLU A 479 16.62 -8.67 16.92
CA GLU A 479 15.47 -7.96 16.35
C GLU A 479 15.76 -6.46 16.29
N ASP A 480 15.49 -5.83 15.14
CA ASP A 480 15.73 -4.41 14.89
C ASP A 480 14.48 -3.73 14.32
N GLY A 481 13.56 -3.36 15.21
CA GLY A 481 12.34 -2.64 14.87
C GLY A 481 12.53 -1.16 14.54
N ASP A 482 13.71 -0.59 14.79
CA ASP A 482 14.01 0.80 14.45
C ASP A 482 14.37 0.92 12.95
N THR A 483 15.02 -0.10 12.38
CA THR A 483 15.44 -0.11 10.97
C THR A 483 14.40 -0.78 10.06
N TYR A 484 13.82 -1.90 10.49
CA TYR A 484 12.96 -2.73 9.64
C TYR A 484 11.50 -2.63 10.08
N PHE A 485 10.60 -2.48 9.10
CA PHE A 485 9.15 -2.57 9.34
C PHE A 485 8.73 -3.99 9.76
N GLU A 486 9.24 -5.01 9.05
CA GLU A 486 9.10 -6.42 9.38
C GLU A 486 10.42 -6.91 9.99
N HIS A 487 10.49 -6.85 11.31
CA HIS A 487 11.67 -7.20 12.10
C HIS A 487 11.52 -8.56 12.77
N ALA A 488 12.64 -9.26 12.97
CA ALA A 488 12.68 -10.54 13.65
C ALA A 488 14.08 -10.83 14.22
N GLN A 489 14.11 -11.63 15.29
CA GLN A 489 15.33 -12.19 15.88
C GLN A 489 15.61 -13.57 15.28
N LEU A 490 16.90 -13.91 15.08
CA LEU A 490 17.34 -15.26 14.80
C LEU A 490 18.04 -15.84 16.04
N THR A 491 17.49 -16.89 16.62
CA THR A 491 18.10 -17.63 17.74
C THR A 491 18.50 -19.03 17.30
N ARG A 492 19.74 -19.42 17.58
CA ARG A 492 20.25 -20.79 17.36
C ARG A 492 20.18 -21.58 18.65
N PHE A 493 19.62 -22.76 18.59
CA PHE A 493 19.64 -23.79 19.62
C PHE A 493 20.59 -24.90 19.16
N ALA A 494 21.71 -25.06 19.85
CA ALA A 494 22.70 -26.07 19.52
C ALA A 494 22.16 -27.46 19.84
N GLY A 495 22.07 -28.35 18.85
CA GLY A 495 21.76 -29.76 19.05
C GLY A 495 22.81 -30.39 19.96
N THR A 496 22.37 -31.23 20.88
CA THR A 496 23.30 -32.10 21.61
C THR A 496 23.79 -33.15 20.61
N THR A 497 25.07 -33.09 20.27
CA THR A 497 25.74 -34.27 19.66
C THR A 497 25.48 -35.46 20.56
N PRO A 498 25.02 -36.61 20.03
CA PRO A 498 24.80 -37.80 20.83
C PRO A 498 26.08 -38.29 21.48
#